data_73c13f89727584636980c72ef9e1db3f
#
_entry.id   73c13f89727584636980c72ef9e1db3f
#
_cell.length_a   1.000
_cell.length_b   1.000
_cell.length_c   1.000
_cell.angle_alpha   90.00
_cell.angle_beta   90.00
_cell.angle_gamma   90.00
#
_symmetry.space_group_name_H-M   'P 1'
#
loop_
_entity.id
_entity.type
_entity.pdbx_description
1 polymer ?
#
loop_
_entity_poly.entity_id
_entity_poly.type
_entity_poly.pdbx_seq_one_letter_code
_entity_poly.pdbx_strand_id
1 'polypeptide(L)'
;EAAVTLAEAHLAKTEIRAPFGGVLGLRNVSPGDYLKEGDALVALEDVSSMQVDLRLPERFLGQLRAGQAVEVELDAWPQRIFEARVEAVDVRVDADGRALTVRGRLPNPDAELRSGMFAKVTLTLSENPAAVVVPEEAITPVGAELFVYRIVDGKAFRTAVRTGQRRDGRV
;
A
#
# COMPACT_ATOMS: atom_id res chain seq x y z
N GLU A 1 -15.14 -17.03 50.51
CA GLU A 1 -15.03 -17.18 49.04
C GLU A 1 -14.70 -15.85 48.34
N ALA A 2 -15.45 -14.75 48.55
CA ALA A 2 -15.18 -13.45 47.93
C ALA A 2 -13.78 -12.88 48.20
N ALA A 3 -13.25 -13.04 49.41
CA ALA A 3 -11.90 -12.60 49.80
C ALA A 3 -10.79 -13.40 49.07
N VAL A 4 -11.02 -14.70 48.86
CA VAL A 4 -10.08 -15.56 48.11
C VAL A 4 -10.06 -15.13 46.62
N THR A 5 -11.23 -14.95 46.00
CA THR A 5 -11.34 -14.49 44.64
C THR A 5 -10.67 -13.13 44.42
N LEU A 6 -10.81 -12.22 45.39
CA LEU A 6 -10.13 -10.92 45.33
C LEU A 6 -8.60 -11.06 45.42
N ALA A 7 -8.11 -11.91 46.31
CA ALA A 7 -6.68 -12.18 46.47
C ALA A 7 -6.08 -12.83 45.20
N GLU A 8 -6.79 -13.77 44.58
CA GLU A 8 -6.43 -14.41 43.33
C GLU A 8 -6.38 -13.39 42.18
N ALA A 9 -7.37 -12.48 42.10
CA ALA A 9 -7.38 -11.41 41.11
C ALA A 9 -6.18 -10.45 41.26
N HIS A 10 -5.79 -10.14 42.51
CA HIS A 10 -4.59 -9.35 42.76
C HIS A 10 -3.31 -10.09 42.39
N LEU A 11 -3.22 -11.38 42.67
CA LEU A 11 -2.07 -12.19 42.27
C LEU A 11 -1.95 -12.30 40.75
N ALA A 12 -3.05 -12.46 40.02
CA ALA A 12 -3.06 -12.51 38.57
C ALA A 12 -2.53 -11.22 37.93
N LYS A 13 -2.74 -10.07 38.58
CA LYS A 13 -2.20 -8.77 38.10
C LYS A 13 -0.68 -8.63 38.28
N THR A 14 -0.04 -9.47 39.06
CA THR A 14 1.42 -9.45 39.25
C THR A 14 2.18 -10.09 38.09
N GLU A 15 1.48 -10.85 37.24
CA GLU A 15 2.05 -11.45 36.02
C GLU A 15 1.42 -10.81 34.79
N ILE A 16 2.21 -9.99 34.08
CA ILE A 16 1.76 -9.32 32.88
C ILE A 16 2.12 -10.17 31.67
N ARG A 17 1.11 -10.66 30.96
CA ARG A 17 1.25 -11.51 29.78
C ARG A 17 0.88 -10.75 28.50
N ALA A 18 1.52 -11.13 27.39
CA ALA A 18 1.16 -10.63 26.07
C ALA A 18 -0.29 -11.06 25.73
N PRO A 19 -1.19 -10.13 25.36
CA PRO A 19 -2.58 -10.46 25.03
C PRO A 19 -2.74 -11.11 23.65
N PHE A 20 -1.72 -11.00 22.79
CA PHE A 20 -1.67 -11.62 21.46
C PHE A 20 -0.22 -11.91 21.06
N GLY A 21 -0.02 -12.70 20.00
CA GLY A 21 1.30 -12.97 19.42
C GLY A 21 1.81 -11.77 18.65
N GLY A 22 3.09 -11.42 18.81
CA GLY A 22 3.65 -10.26 18.11
C GLY A 22 5.14 -10.06 18.45
N VAL A 23 5.67 -8.93 18.03
CA VAL A 23 7.05 -8.53 18.29
C VAL A 23 7.08 -7.47 19.39
N LEU A 24 7.91 -7.69 20.40
CA LEU A 24 8.14 -6.71 21.45
C LEU A 24 9.12 -5.64 20.98
N GLY A 25 8.80 -4.39 21.29
CA GLY A 25 9.70 -3.26 21.15
C GLY A 25 10.77 -3.21 22.26
N LEU A 26 11.39 -2.06 22.40
CA LEU A 26 12.34 -1.84 23.48
C LEU A 26 11.61 -1.69 24.81
N ARG A 27 12.16 -2.29 25.84
CA ARG A 27 11.68 -2.20 27.21
C ARG A 27 11.91 -0.78 27.76
N ASN A 28 10.84 -0.18 28.33
CA ASN A 28 10.89 1.16 28.91
C ASN A 28 11.16 1.16 30.43
N VAL A 29 11.24 -0.04 31.04
CA VAL A 29 11.35 -0.20 32.48
C VAL A 29 12.48 -1.13 32.87
N SER A 30 13.01 -1.01 34.08
CA SER A 30 14.11 -1.82 34.61
C SER A 30 13.70 -2.49 35.92
N PRO A 31 14.31 -3.64 36.28
CA PRO A 31 14.11 -4.23 37.60
C PRO A 31 14.44 -3.22 38.70
N GLY A 32 13.52 -3.03 39.64
CA GLY A 32 13.62 -2.07 40.72
C GLY A 32 12.87 -0.76 40.50
N ASP A 33 12.36 -0.53 39.26
CA ASP A 33 11.53 0.65 38.98
C ASP A 33 10.19 0.54 39.70
N TYR A 34 9.71 1.65 40.22
CA TYR A 34 8.36 1.77 40.75
C TYR A 34 7.37 2.10 39.65
N LEU A 35 6.41 1.22 39.41
CA LEU A 35 5.40 1.35 38.36
C LEU A 35 4.04 1.70 38.96
N LYS A 36 3.32 2.55 38.24
CA LYS A 36 1.92 2.88 38.52
C LYS A 36 1.01 2.15 37.52
N GLU A 37 -0.24 1.99 37.92
CA GLU A 37 -1.26 1.48 37.00
C GLU A 37 -1.41 2.44 35.79
N GLY A 38 -1.27 1.88 34.58
CA GLY A 38 -1.28 2.64 33.33
C GLY A 38 0.10 2.99 32.76
N ASP A 39 1.18 2.70 33.45
CA ASP A 39 2.52 2.94 32.92
C ASP A 39 2.83 1.96 31.76
N ALA A 40 3.38 2.49 30.68
CA ALA A 40 3.77 1.71 29.51
C ALA A 40 5.08 0.96 29.77
N LEU A 41 5.06 -0.37 29.72
CA LEU A 41 6.21 -1.23 29.96
C LEU A 41 7.01 -1.49 28.69
N VAL A 42 6.32 -1.90 27.64
CA VAL A 42 6.89 -2.28 26.35
C VAL A 42 5.77 -2.23 25.30
N ALA A 43 6.10 -1.84 24.07
CA ALA A 43 5.18 -1.94 22.95
C ALA A 43 5.12 -3.40 22.48
N LEU A 44 3.93 -3.89 22.17
CA LEU A 44 3.72 -5.18 21.50
C LEU A 44 2.97 -4.89 20.20
N GLU A 45 3.55 -5.28 19.08
CA GLU A 45 2.97 -5.06 17.75
C GLU A 45 2.77 -6.38 17.01
N ASP A 46 1.59 -6.55 16.41
CA ASP A 46 1.37 -7.60 15.42
C ASP A 46 1.89 -7.09 14.07
N VAL A 47 3.05 -7.60 13.70
CA VAL A 47 3.72 -7.23 12.44
C VAL A 47 3.53 -8.27 11.33
N SER A 48 2.65 -9.23 11.50
CA SER A 48 2.37 -10.30 10.50
C SER A 48 1.84 -9.74 9.18
N SER A 49 1.17 -8.60 9.24
CA SER A 49 0.76 -7.81 8.07
C SER A 49 0.87 -6.32 8.38
N MET A 50 1.26 -5.55 7.36
CA MET A 50 1.37 -4.10 7.46
C MET A 50 0.22 -3.43 6.72
N GLN A 51 -0.14 -2.25 7.19
CA GLN A 51 -1.08 -1.38 6.48
C GLN A 51 -0.30 -0.25 5.81
N VAL A 52 -0.64 0.04 4.56
CA VAL A 52 -0.11 1.19 3.82
C VAL A 52 -1.27 2.11 3.46
N ASP A 53 -1.20 3.34 3.96
CA ASP A 53 -2.20 4.36 3.67
C ASP A 53 -1.70 5.28 2.55
N LEU A 54 -2.49 5.36 1.47
CA LEU A 54 -2.21 6.20 0.30
C LEU A 54 -3.23 7.32 0.25
N ARG A 55 -2.78 8.50 -0.15
CA ARG A 55 -3.67 9.63 -0.44
C ARG A 55 -3.81 9.81 -1.94
N LEU A 56 -5.03 9.71 -2.44
CA LEU A 56 -5.35 9.84 -3.87
C LEU A 56 -6.36 10.96 -4.09
N PRO A 57 -6.23 11.75 -5.19
CA PRO A 57 -7.24 12.74 -5.55
C PRO A 57 -8.62 12.11 -5.75
N GLU A 58 -9.70 12.80 -5.31
CA GLU A 58 -11.09 12.32 -5.36
C GLU A 58 -11.55 11.89 -6.76
N ARG A 59 -10.99 12.49 -7.83
CA ARG A 59 -11.31 12.15 -9.22
C ARG A 59 -11.10 10.67 -9.57
N PHE A 60 -10.30 9.95 -8.78
CA PHE A 60 -10.02 8.53 -9.00
C PHE A 60 -10.99 7.60 -8.27
N LEU A 61 -11.91 8.13 -7.45
CA LEU A 61 -12.86 7.34 -6.65
C LEU A 61 -13.62 6.30 -7.50
N GLY A 62 -14.08 6.71 -8.70
CA GLY A 62 -14.82 5.81 -9.59
C GLY A 62 -14.03 4.60 -10.11
N GLN A 63 -12.69 4.63 -10.01
CA GLN A 63 -11.78 3.59 -10.47
C GLN A 63 -11.22 2.72 -9.33
N LEU A 64 -11.49 3.10 -8.08
CA LEU A 64 -11.00 2.36 -6.92
C LEU A 64 -11.91 1.18 -6.59
N ARG A 65 -11.30 0.04 -6.32
CA ARG A 65 -11.99 -1.19 -5.90
C ARG A 65 -11.14 -1.90 -4.85
N ALA A 66 -11.80 -2.51 -3.87
CA ALA A 66 -11.13 -3.45 -2.97
C ALA A 66 -10.51 -4.61 -3.78
N GLY A 67 -9.36 -5.09 -3.33
CA GLY A 67 -8.61 -6.16 -3.98
C GLY A 67 -7.67 -5.73 -5.11
N GLN A 68 -7.69 -4.47 -5.55
CA GLN A 68 -6.73 -3.97 -6.54
C GLN A 68 -5.29 -4.15 -6.07
N ALA A 69 -4.41 -4.49 -7.01
CA ALA A 69 -2.99 -4.64 -6.74
C ALA A 69 -2.33 -3.28 -6.46
N VAL A 70 -1.47 -3.27 -5.47
CA VAL A 70 -0.67 -2.14 -5.04
C VAL A 70 0.77 -2.58 -4.94
N GLU A 71 1.66 -1.97 -5.70
CA GLU A 71 3.09 -2.18 -5.62
C GLU A 71 3.69 -1.18 -4.63
N VAL A 72 4.48 -1.69 -3.71
CA VAL A 72 5.11 -0.92 -2.63
C VAL A 72 6.62 -1.06 -2.74
N GLU A 73 7.28 0.05 -2.97
CA GLU A 73 8.75 0.15 -2.99
C GLU A 73 9.20 0.86 -1.69
N LEU A 74 10.21 0.32 -1.04
CA LEU A 74 10.75 0.84 0.20
C LEU A 74 12.23 1.18 0.02
N ASP A 75 12.67 2.32 0.52
CA ASP A 75 14.08 2.75 0.42
C ASP A 75 15.05 1.78 1.12
N ALA A 76 14.56 1.05 2.13
CA ALA A 76 15.35 0.02 2.81
C ALA A 76 15.64 -1.20 1.92
N TRP A 77 14.84 -1.45 0.89
CA TRP A 77 14.98 -2.55 -0.07
C TRP A 77 14.75 -2.06 -1.51
N PRO A 78 15.68 -1.27 -2.10
CA PRO A 78 15.45 -0.56 -3.35
C PRO A 78 15.27 -1.45 -4.59
N GLN A 79 15.60 -2.74 -4.48
CA GLN A 79 15.45 -3.72 -5.58
C GLN A 79 14.30 -4.69 -5.37
N ARG A 80 13.48 -4.50 -4.31
CA ARG A 80 12.40 -5.39 -3.97
C ARG A 80 11.06 -4.64 -4.01
N ILE A 81 10.14 -5.17 -4.79
CA ILE A 81 8.76 -4.71 -4.84
C ILE A 81 7.93 -5.62 -3.94
N PHE A 82 7.19 -5.03 -3.04
CA PHE A 82 6.26 -5.73 -2.17
C PHE A 82 4.85 -5.58 -2.73
N GLU A 83 4.13 -6.68 -2.80
CA GLU A 83 2.75 -6.69 -3.29
C GLU A 83 1.76 -6.48 -2.13
N ALA A 84 1.00 -5.42 -2.20
CA ALA A 84 -0.13 -5.15 -1.33
C ALA A 84 -1.44 -5.23 -2.11
N ARG A 85 -2.56 -5.24 -1.40
CA ARG A 85 -3.90 -5.16 -2.00
C ARG A 85 -4.72 -4.10 -1.30
N VAL A 86 -5.51 -3.37 -2.08
CA VAL A 86 -6.48 -2.42 -1.51
C VAL A 86 -7.44 -3.19 -0.60
N GLU A 87 -7.43 -2.85 0.69
CA GLU A 87 -8.33 -3.40 1.70
C GLU A 87 -9.60 -2.56 1.81
N ALA A 88 -9.43 -1.25 1.90
CA ALA A 88 -10.54 -0.32 2.07
C ALA A 88 -10.24 1.04 1.44
N VAL A 89 -11.30 1.71 1.05
CA VAL A 89 -11.29 3.13 0.65
C VAL A 89 -12.10 3.89 1.69
N ASP A 90 -11.54 4.97 2.25
CA ASP A 90 -12.26 5.78 3.23
C ASP A 90 -13.52 6.38 2.59
N VAL A 91 -14.59 6.41 3.36
CA VAL A 91 -15.87 7.02 2.95
C VAL A 91 -15.83 8.55 2.97
N ARG A 92 -14.84 9.12 3.64
CA ARG A 92 -14.66 10.56 3.74
C ARG A 92 -13.61 11.04 2.77
N VAL A 93 -13.91 12.17 2.14
CA VAL A 93 -12.94 12.96 1.39
C VAL A 93 -12.39 14.03 2.32
N ASP A 94 -11.07 14.12 2.41
CA ASP A 94 -10.41 15.22 3.10
C ASP A 94 -10.72 16.53 2.35
N ALA A 95 -11.45 17.42 3.00
CA ALA A 95 -11.92 18.66 2.39
C ALA A 95 -10.78 19.62 2.02
N ASP A 96 -9.71 19.64 2.82
CA ASP A 96 -8.58 20.56 2.62
C ASP A 96 -7.71 20.11 1.44
N GLY A 97 -7.51 18.81 1.28
CA GLY A 97 -6.68 18.21 0.23
C GLY A 97 -7.44 17.62 -0.96
N ARG A 98 -8.80 17.56 -0.91
CA ARG A 98 -9.63 16.84 -1.88
C ARG A 98 -9.08 15.46 -2.20
N ALA A 99 -8.64 14.78 -1.16
CA ALA A 99 -7.99 13.50 -1.23
C ALA A 99 -8.79 12.42 -0.51
N LEU A 100 -8.73 11.21 -1.05
CA LEU A 100 -9.24 9.99 -0.43
C LEU A 100 -8.09 9.26 0.23
N THR A 101 -8.33 8.68 1.40
CA THR A 101 -7.41 7.73 1.99
C THR A 101 -7.80 6.33 1.52
N VAL A 102 -6.83 5.64 0.92
CA VAL A 102 -6.96 4.23 0.52
C VAL A 102 -6.01 3.43 1.37
N ARG A 103 -6.51 2.39 1.98
CA ARG A 103 -5.72 1.47 2.80
C ARG A 103 -5.42 0.20 2.04
N GLY A 104 -4.15 -0.10 1.89
CA GLY A 104 -3.65 -1.36 1.38
C GLY A 104 -3.18 -2.26 2.51
N ARG A 105 -3.35 -3.57 2.35
CA ARG A 105 -2.78 -4.59 3.24
C ARG A 105 -1.60 -5.27 2.56
N LEU A 106 -0.49 -5.32 3.25
CA LEU A 106 0.79 -5.86 2.80
C LEU A 106 1.19 -7.02 3.72
N PRO A 107 1.28 -8.26 3.23
CA PRO A 107 1.79 -9.39 4.02
C PRO A 107 3.25 -9.16 4.45
N ASN A 108 3.58 -9.54 5.68
CA ASN A 108 4.94 -9.39 6.24
C ASN A 108 5.35 -10.67 7.00
N PRO A 109 5.43 -11.82 6.31
CA PRO A 109 5.70 -13.11 6.96
C PRO A 109 7.06 -13.16 7.66
N ASP A 110 8.05 -12.46 7.12
CA ASP A 110 9.41 -12.46 7.65
C ASP A 110 9.65 -11.36 8.70
N ALA A 111 8.61 -10.60 9.06
CA ALA A 111 8.66 -9.48 10.00
C ALA A 111 9.76 -8.45 9.69
N GLU A 112 10.11 -8.28 8.40
CA GLU A 112 11.12 -7.34 7.93
C GLU A 112 10.60 -5.90 7.92
N LEU A 113 9.32 -5.73 7.61
CA LEU A 113 8.67 -4.43 7.52
C LEU A 113 8.29 -3.94 8.91
N ARG A 114 8.42 -2.64 9.13
CA ARG A 114 8.13 -2.01 10.42
C ARG A 114 7.21 -0.81 10.23
N SER A 115 6.43 -0.53 11.26
CA SER A 115 5.60 0.67 11.32
C SER A 115 6.46 1.94 11.24
N GLY A 116 5.95 2.96 10.55
CA GLY A 116 6.66 4.24 10.36
C GLY A 116 7.63 4.29 9.17
N MET A 117 7.78 3.21 8.41
CA MET A 117 8.56 3.25 7.17
C MET A 117 7.86 4.08 6.11
N PHE A 118 8.65 4.81 5.32
CA PHE A 118 8.17 5.53 4.16
C PHE A 118 8.18 4.62 2.93
N ALA A 119 7.11 4.69 2.13
CA ALA A 119 6.95 3.84 0.96
C ALA A 119 6.57 4.66 -0.27
N LYS A 120 7.15 4.32 -1.40
CA LYS A 120 6.67 4.75 -2.72
C LYS A 120 5.67 3.72 -3.20
N VAL A 121 4.49 4.17 -3.59
CA VAL A 121 3.37 3.28 -3.91
C VAL A 121 2.89 3.51 -5.32
N THR A 122 2.74 2.42 -6.07
CA THR A 122 2.14 2.39 -7.41
C THR A 122 0.83 1.61 -7.36
N LEU A 123 -0.29 2.29 -7.59
CA LEU A 123 -1.62 1.69 -7.66
C LEU A 123 -2.08 1.57 -9.11
N THR A 124 -2.36 0.35 -9.56
CA THR A 124 -2.94 0.10 -10.87
C THR A 124 -4.44 0.37 -10.83
N LEU A 125 -4.88 1.46 -11.47
CA LEU A 125 -6.29 1.87 -11.49
C LEU A 125 -7.11 1.12 -12.54
N SER A 126 -6.51 0.83 -13.70
CA SER A 126 -7.16 0.08 -14.77
C SER A 126 -6.14 -0.62 -15.63
N GLU A 127 -6.51 -1.78 -16.14
CA GLU A 127 -5.75 -2.53 -17.13
C GLU A 127 -6.60 -2.69 -18.39
N ASN A 128 -5.97 -2.49 -19.54
CA ASN A 128 -6.59 -2.77 -20.82
C ASN A 128 -5.73 -3.80 -21.58
N PRO A 129 -5.96 -5.11 -21.38
CA PRO A 129 -5.17 -6.14 -22.03
C PRO A 129 -5.32 -6.17 -23.57
N ALA A 130 -6.36 -5.52 -24.09
CA ALA A 130 -6.60 -5.40 -25.53
C ALA A 130 -6.03 -4.10 -26.12
N ALA A 131 -5.31 -3.30 -25.35
CA ALA A 131 -4.69 -2.09 -25.86
C ALA A 131 -3.62 -2.42 -26.90
N VAL A 132 -3.73 -1.81 -28.07
CA VAL A 132 -2.66 -1.84 -29.07
C VAL A 132 -1.65 -0.79 -28.68
N VAL A 133 -0.43 -1.23 -28.42
CA VAL A 133 0.66 -0.35 -27.99
C VAL A 133 1.79 -0.38 -29.01
N VAL A 134 2.24 0.80 -29.43
CA VAL A 134 3.36 0.94 -30.35
C VAL A 134 4.45 1.83 -29.74
N PRO A 135 5.72 1.69 -30.16
CA PRO A 135 6.76 2.65 -29.79
C PRO A 135 6.36 4.07 -30.21
N GLU A 136 6.64 5.08 -29.40
CA GLU A 136 6.29 6.46 -29.71
C GLU A 136 6.91 6.95 -31.02
N GLU A 137 8.09 6.43 -31.35
CA GLU A 137 8.81 6.70 -32.61
C GLU A 137 8.05 6.23 -33.87
N ALA A 138 7.13 5.26 -33.71
CA ALA A 138 6.31 4.78 -34.82
C ALA A 138 5.17 5.74 -35.19
N ILE A 139 4.92 6.76 -34.38
CA ILE A 139 3.88 7.76 -34.63
C ILE A 139 4.47 8.88 -35.51
N THR A 140 3.89 9.05 -36.69
CA THR A 140 4.30 10.11 -37.62
C THR A 140 3.22 11.20 -37.64
N PRO A 141 3.52 12.42 -37.17
CA PRO A 141 2.60 13.54 -37.27
C PRO A 141 2.63 14.12 -38.69
N VAL A 142 1.44 14.36 -39.24
CA VAL A 142 1.28 15.05 -40.55
C VAL A 142 0.17 16.08 -40.39
N GLY A 143 0.55 17.34 -40.27
CA GLY A 143 -0.38 18.42 -39.94
C GLY A 143 -1.00 18.21 -38.54
N ALA A 144 -2.31 18.13 -38.46
CA ALA A 144 -3.05 17.90 -37.24
C ALA A 144 -3.37 16.41 -36.96
N GLU A 145 -2.97 15.53 -37.85
CA GLU A 145 -3.29 14.11 -37.80
C GLU A 145 -2.06 13.27 -37.45
N LEU A 146 -2.30 12.12 -36.80
CA LEU A 146 -1.28 11.17 -36.42
C LEU A 146 -1.47 9.86 -37.21
N PHE A 147 -0.36 9.33 -37.71
CA PHE A 147 -0.35 8.13 -38.52
C PHE A 147 0.68 7.11 -38.04
N VAL A 148 0.41 5.85 -38.35
CA VAL A 148 1.39 4.76 -38.29
C VAL A 148 1.51 4.11 -39.67
N TYR A 149 2.68 3.55 -39.98
CA TYR A 149 2.86 2.74 -41.18
C TYR A 149 2.75 1.27 -40.81
N ARG A 150 1.70 0.63 -41.31
CA ARG A 150 1.46 -0.79 -41.09
C ARG A 150 1.96 -1.57 -42.29
N ILE A 151 2.81 -2.58 -42.06
CA ILE A 151 3.32 -3.42 -43.15
C ILE A 151 2.36 -4.62 -43.31
N VAL A 152 1.83 -4.75 -44.51
CA VAL A 152 0.97 -5.86 -44.93
C VAL A 152 1.49 -6.35 -46.29
N ASP A 153 1.80 -7.66 -46.37
CA ASP A 153 2.34 -8.30 -47.59
C ASP A 153 3.55 -7.55 -48.19
N GLY A 154 4.47 -7.06 -47.33
CA GLY A 154 5.66 -6.32 -47.73
C GLY A 154 5.42 -4.90 -48.21
N LYS A 155 4.19 -4.39 -48.14
CA LYS A 155 3.83 -3.01 -48.52
C LYS A 155 3.47 -2.18 -47.29
N ALA A 156 3.91 -0.92 -47.29
CA ALA A 156 3.60 0.03 -46.20
C ALA A 156 2.26 0.72 -46.45
N PHE A 157 1.34 0.63 -45.53
CA PHE A 157 0.05 1.31 -45.53
C PHE A 157 0.01 2.37 -44.44
N ARG A 158 -0.17 3.63 -44.83
CA ARG A 158 -0.39 4.72 -43.90
C ARG A 158 -1.77 4.61 -43.28
N THR A 159 -1.84 4.49 -41.98
CA THR A 159 -3.09 4.30 -41.19
C THR A 159 -3.20 5.44 -40.20
N ALA A 160 -4.31 6.19 -40.23
CA ALA A 160 -4.60 7.22 -39.25
C ALA A 160 -4.91 6.59 -37.89
N VAL A 161 -4.38 7.15 -36.81
CA VAL A 161 -4.56 6.65 -35.46
C VAL A 161 -4.92 7.79 -34.52
N ARG A 162 -5.59 7.41 -33.42
CA ARG A 162 -5.76 8.26 -32.25
C ARG A 162 -4.92 7.69 -31.13
N THR A 163 -4.04 8.50 -30.58
CA THR A 163 -3.19 8.09 -29.45
C THR A 163 -3.93 8.22 -28.13
N GLY A 164 -3.67 7.28 -27.24
CA GLY A 164 -4.12 7.32 -25.86
C GLY A 164 -3.03 7.87 -24.92
N GLN A 165 -2.86 7.20 -23.78
CA GLN A 165 -1.83 7.55 -22.81
C GLN A 165 -0.45 7.14 -23.33
N ARG A 166 0.54 7.95 -22.97
CA ARG A 166 1.95 7.65 -23.22
C ARG A 166 2.60 7.19 -21.95
N ARG A 167 3.32 6.08 -22.02
CA ARG A 167 4.04 5.52 -20.87
C ARG A 167 5.28 4.77 -21.37
N ASP A 168 6.41 5.02 -20.73
CA ASP A 168 7.68 4.30 -20.95
C ASP A 168 8.09 4.24 -22.43
N GLY A 169 7.94 5.37 -23.18
CA GLY A 169 8.27 5.47 -24.60
C GLY A 169 7.29 4.73 -25.54
N ARG A 170 6.12 4.35 -25.05
CA ARG A 170 5.02 3.72 -25.81
C ARG A 170 3.74 4.54 -25.75
N VAL A 171 2.91 4.37 -26.74
CA VAL A 171 1.62 5.04 -26.85
C VAL A 171 0.57 4.09 -27.40
#